data_ceda3c13355daa7e12e05825cf2f964c
#
_entry.id   ceda3c13355daa7e12e05825cf2f964c
#
_cell.length_a   1.000
_cell.length_b   1.000
_cell.length_c   1.000
_cell.angle_alpha   90.00
_cell.angle_beta   90.00
_cell.angle_gamma   90.00
#
_symmetry.space_group_name_H-M   'P 1'
#
loop_
_entity.id
_entity.type
_entity.pdbx_description
1 polymer ?
#
loop_
_entity_poly.entity_id
_entity_poly.type
_entity_poly.pdbx_seq_one_letter_code
_entity_poly.pdbx_strand_id
1 'polypeptide(L)'
;GTLAYIDNNDIEIDELIKYIKAPDFPTGGTIYGYEGVKEAFKTGRGRIVMRAKTMFEEVNGKESIIVTEIPYQVNKADMIKKTADLVNEKKIEGISTIRDESDRTGMRIVYELKRDAVPNVVLNTLYKFTQLQSSFSVNNIALVKGRPEMLNLKDLIHHFVEHRHEVVIRRAQYDLRKAEERAHILEGLIIASDNIDEVIKIIRGSKDGEEARAKLIERFKLSELQARAIVEMRLRQLTGLEQDKLRAEYDEIMKLITHLKELLASKELRMQV
;
A
#
# COMPACT_ATOMS: atom_id res chain seq x y z
N GLY A 1 -5.70 -8.65 10.32
CA GLY A 1 -7.12 -8.37 10.09
C GLY A 1 -7.57 -8.77 8.68
N THR A 2 -6.91 -8.26 7.63
CA THR A 2 -7.26 -8.58 6.23
C THR A 2 -7.17 -10.07 5.93
N LEU A 3 -6.11 -10.75 6.31
CA LEU A 3 -5.99 -12.21 6.15
C LEU A 3 -7.10 -12.96 6.90
N ALA A 4 -7.38 -12.58 8.15
CA ALA A 4 -8.46 -13.19 8.91
C ALA A 4 -9.84 -13.01 8.23
N TYR A 5 -10.06 -11.88 7.55
CA TYR A 5 -11.25 -11.65 6.75
C TYR A 5 -11.28 -12.52 5.47
N ILE A 6 -10.14 -12.70 4.80
CA ILE A 6 -10.04 -13.56 3.59
C ILE A 6 -10.32 -15.01 3.96
N ASP A 7 -9.78 -15.49 5.09
CA ASP A 7 -9.99 -16.86 5.59
C ASP A 7 -11.45 -17.10 6.05
N ASN A 8 -12.09 -16.05 6.56
CA ASN A 8 -13.49 -16.09 7.02
C ASN A 8 -14.19 -14.76 6.73
N ASN A 9 -14.94 -14.69 5.63
CA ASN A 9 -15.67 -13.47 5.23
C ASN A 9 -16.80 -13.10 6.20
N ASP A 10 -17.28 -14.04 7.01
CA ASP A 10 -18.35 -13.82 8.01
C ASP A 10 -17.81 -13.38 9.38
N ILE A 11 -16.48 -13.17 9.48
CA ILE A 11 -15.84 -12.71 10.71
C ILE A 11 -16.52 -11.46 11.26
N GLU A 12 -16.82 -11.46 12.54
CA GLU A 12 -17.45 -10.32 13.22
C GLU A 12 -16.41 -9.23 13.58
N ILE A 13 -16.90 -7.99 13.73
CA ILE A 13 -16.02 -6.85 14.06
C ILE A 13 -15.29 -7.08 15.40
N ASP A 14 -15.96 -7.67 16.38
CA ASP A 14 -15.35 -7.97 17.69
C ASP A 14 -14.19 -8.98 17.59
N GLU A 15 -14.19 -9.85 16.57
CA GLU A 15 -13.04 -10.72 16.25
C GLU A 15 -11.96 -9.97 15.48
N LEU A 16 -12.33 -9.11 14.54
CA LEU A 16 -11.38 -8.27 13.79
C LEU A 16 -10.58 -7.33 14.71
N ILE A 17 -11.21 -6.82 15.76
CA ILE A 17 -10.58 -5.96 16.77
C ILE A 17 -9.43 -6.68 17.52
N LYS A 18 -9.44 -8.00 17.61
CA LYS A 18 -8.31 -8.77 18.19
C LYS A 18 -7.03 -8.63 17.35
N TYR A 19 -7.17 -8.44 16.04
CA TYR A 19 -6.05 -8.25 15.10
C TYR A 19 -5.71 -6.77 14.90
N ILE A 20 -6.73 -5.90 14.84
CA ILE A 20 -6.60 -4.47 14.63
C ILE A 20 -7.12 -3.76 15.87
N LYS A 21 -6.23 -3.51 16.82
CA LYS A 21 -6.61 -3.03 18.15
C LYS A 21 -7.12 -1.60 18.17
N ALA A 22 -6.54 -0.72 17.37
CA ALA A 22 -6.87 0.69 17.31
C ALA A 22 -6.39 1.31 16.00
N PRO A 23 -6.92 2.48 15.60
CA PRO A 23 -6.36 3.25 14.51
C PRO A 23 -4.96 3.77 14.88
N ASP A 24 -4.14 3.99 13.87
CA ASP A 24 -2.81 4.56 13.97
C ASP A 24 -2.83 6.04 13.57
N PHE A 25 -2.03 6.87 14.27
CA PHE A 25 -1.93 8.30 13.98
C PHE A 25 -0.51 8.68 13.56
N PRO A 26 -0.35 9.52 12.52
CA PRO A 26 0.97 9.89 11.99
C PRO A 26 1.90 10.56 13.01
N THR A 27 1.33 11.22 14.01
CA THR A 27 2.08 11.96 15.05
C THR A 27 2.30 11.16 16.33
N GLY A 28 1.91 9.87 16.32
CA GLY A 28 1.99 9.00 17.51
C GLY A 28 1.01 9.39 18.59
N GLY A 29 1.46 9.38 19.85
CA GLY A 29 0.63 9.59 21.02
C GLY A 29 0.05 8.31 21.58
N THR A 30 -0.81 8.44 22.58
CA THR A 30 -1.46 7.32 23.25
C THR A 30 -2.97 7.50 23.23
N ILE A 31 -3.69 6.47 22.79
CA ILE A 31 -5.16 6.44 22.88
C ILE A 31 -5.54 6.17 24.34
N TYR A 32 -6.40 7.01 24.88
CA TYR A 32 -6.89 6.91 26.27
C TYR A 32 -8.35 6.51 26.29
N GLY A 33 -8.61 5.30 26.77
CA GLY A 33 -9.94 4.68 26.73
C GLY A 33 -10.23 3.96 25.41
N TYR A 34 -11.01 2.91 25.46
CA TYR A 34 -11.23 2.03 24.30
C TYR A 34 -12.63 2.15 23.67
N GLU A 35 -13.58 2.73 24.40
CA GLU A 35 -14.98 2.80 23.96
C GLU A 35 -15.13 3.57 22.62
N GLY A 36 -14.44 4.70 22.48
CA GLY A 36 -14.48 5.48 21.23
C GLY A 36 -13.89 4.73 20.04
N VAL A 37 -12.85 3.90 20.25
CA VAL A 37 -12.27 3.04 19.20
C VAL A 37 -13.27 1.96 18.80
N LYS A 38 -13.88 1.30 19.76
CA LYS A 38 -14.87 0.24 19.54
C LYS A 38 -16.09 0.77 18.79
N GLU A 39 -16.58 1.93 19.18
CA GLU A 39 -17.67 2.61 18.49
C GLU A 39 -17.30 2.95 17.04
N ALA A 40 -16.12 3.55 16.83
CA ALA A 40 -15.62 3.90 15.50
C ALA A 40 -15.49 2.67 14.59
N PHE A 41 -14.99 1.55 15.12
CA PHE A 41 -14.86 0.31 14.36
C PHE A 41 -16.20 -0.35 14.04
N LYS A 42 -17.20 -0.23 14.91
CA LYS A 42 -18.54 -0.81 14.71
C LYS A 42 -19.44 0.02 13.79
N THR A 43 -19.31 1.34 13.86
CA THR A 43 -20.26 2.25 13.19
C THR A 43 -19.65 3.13 12.11
N GLY A 44 -18.30 3.22 12.05
CA GLY A 44 -17.59 4.18 11.23
C GLY A 44 -17.51 5.58 11.86
N ARG A 45 -18.10 5.79 13.04
CA ARG A 45 -18.06 7.04 13.82
C ARG A 45 -17.71 6.76 15.26
N GLY A 46 -16.93 7.65 15.86
CA GLY A 46 -16.59 7.54 17.27
C GLY A 46 -15.68 8.67 17.70
N ARG A 47 -15.60 8.89 19.00
CA ARG A 47 -14.73 9.92 19.58
C ARG A 47 -13.57 9.24 20.31
N ILE A 48 -12.37 9.36 19.74
CA ILE A 48 -11.14 8.82 20.33
C ILE A 48 -10.45 9.91 21.12
N VAL A 49 -10.14 9.64 22.38
CA VAL A 49 -9.34 10.53 23.22
C VAL A 49 -7.87 10.15 23.06
N MET A 50 -7.05 11.13 22.73
CA MET A 50 -5.60 10.96 22.54
C MET A 50 -4.85 11.79 23.58
N ARG A 51 -3.79 11.24 24.11
CA ARG A 51 -2.83 11.91 25.00
C ARG A 51 -1.45 11.95 24.37
N ALA A 52 -0.75 13.02 24.66
CA ALA A 52 0.67 13.13 24.39
C ALA A 52 1.44 11.98 25.05
N LYS A 53 2.53 11.53 24.42
CA LYS A 53 3.47 10.62 25.05
C LYS A 53 4.43 11.40 25.93
N THR A 54 4.45 11.06 27.19
CA THR A 54 5.18 11.81 28.22
C THR A 54 6.07 10.89 29.04
N MET A 55 7.15 11.44 29.54
CA MET A 55 8.03 10.79 30.51
C MET A 55 8.49 11.81 31.55
N PHE A 56 8.93 11.33 32.71
CA PHE A 56 9.54 12.15 33.75
C PHE A 56 11.05 12.02 33.69
N GLU A 57 11.74 13.13 33.74
CA GLU A 57 13.19 13.19 33.81
C GLU A 57 13.63 14.21 34.85
N GLU A 58 14.79 13.98 35.48
CA GLU A 58 15.47 14.99 36.25
C GLU A 58 16.42 15.76 35.34
N VAL A 59 16.15 17.03 35.13
CA VAL A 59 16.97 17.95 34.30
C VAL A 59 17.51 19.04 35.17
N ASN A 60 18.86 19.10 35.29
CA ASN A 60 19.55 20.10 36.12
C ASN A 60 19.10 20.13 37.60
N GLY A 61 18.85 18.95 38.19
CA GLY A 61 18.40 18.81 39.58
C GLY A 61 16.95 19.19 39.83
N LYS A 62 16.15 19.30 38.77
CA LYS A 62 14.70 19.59 38.85
C LYS A 62 13.93 18.52 38.08
N GLU A 63 12.84 18.06 38.66
CA GLU A 63 11.91 17.20 37.96
C GLU A 63 11.26 17.92 36.76
N SER A 64 11.17 17.23 35.66
CA SER A 64 10.62 17.77 34.42
C SER A 64 9.70 16.74 33.75
N ILE A 65 8.65 17.23 33.10
CA ILE A 65 7.80 16.44 32.22
C ILE A 65 8.29 16.67 30.79
N ILE A 66 8.70 15.57 30.15
CA ILE A 66 9.17 15.59 28.76
C ILE A 66 8.05 15.06 27.88
N VAL A 67 7.72 15.79 26.81
CA VAL A 67 6.73 15.39 25.79
C VAL A 67 7.47 15.07 24.52
N THR A 68 7.32 13.83 24.04
CA THR A 68 7.99 13.32 22.84
C THR A 68 7.04 13.13 21.65
N GLU A 69 5.73 13.01 21.92
CA GLU A 69 4.71 12.91 20.88
C GLU A 69 3.48 13.71 21.34
N ILE A 70 2.82 14.41 20.42
CA ILE A 70 1.59 15.18 20.70
C ILE A 70 0.40 14.58 19.93
N PRO A 71 -0.84 14.82 20.40
CA PRO A 71 -2.02 14.33 19.70
C PRO A 71 -2.11 14.83 18.26
N TYR A 72 -2.68 14.02 17.40
CA TYR A 72 -2.86 14.34 15.99
C TYR A 72 -3.66 15.64 15.82
N GLN A 73 -3.26 16.46 14.84
CA GLN A 73 -3.84 17.79 14.55
C GLN A 73 -3.63 18.85 15.62
N VAL A 74 -2.78 18.63 16.59
CA VAL A 74 -2.37 19.67 17.57
C VAL A 74 -1.17 20.41 17.03
N ASN A 75 -1.26 21.76 17.02
CA ASN A 75 -0.12 22.62 16.71
C ASN A 75 0.75 22.77 17.95
N LYS A 76 2.02 22.39 17.86
CA LYS A 76 3.00 22.42 18.96
C LYS A 76 3.19 23.85 19.53
N ALA A 77 3.41 24.81 18.66
CA ALA A 77 3.68 26.20 19.09
C ALA A 77 2.47 26.82 19.78
N ASP A 78 1.27 26.65 19.24
CA ASP A 78 0.03 27.14 19.84
C ASP A 78 -0.26 26.48 21.20
N MET A 79 0.00 25.19 21.29
CA MET A 79 -0.16 24.43 22.55
C MET A 79 0.79 24.94 23.62
N ILE A 80 2.08 25.15 23.29
CA ILE A 80 3.08 25.69 24.22
C ILE A 80 2.67 27.10 24.68
N LYS A 81 2.28 27.97 23.74
CA LYS A 81 1.84 29.35 24.05
C LYS A 81 0.64 29.38 24.99
N LYS A 82 -0.41 28.61 24.65
CA LYS A 82 -1.61 28.50 25.51
C LYS A 82 -1.28 27.94 26.89
N THR A 83 -0.36 26.98 26.97
CA THR A 83 0.07 26.46 28.27
C THR A 83 0.79 27.53 29.09
N ALA A 84 1.69 28.31 28.48
CA ALA A 84 2.36 29.43 29.14
C ALA A 84 1.37 30.48 29.64
N ASP A 85 0.37 30.81 28.84
CA ASP A 85 -0.69 31.75 29.23
C ASP A 85 -1.46 31.24 30.46
N LEU A 86 -1.83 29.94 30.49
CA LEU A 86 -2.51 29.30 31.63
C LEU A 86 -1.64 29.27 32.89
N VAL A 87 -0.33 29.11 32.75
CA VAL A 87 0.62 29.19 33.87
C VAL A 87 0.69 30.62 34.42
N ASN A 88 0.78 31.65 33.56
CA ASN A 88 0.79 33.07 33.92
C ASN A 88 -0.52 33.49 34.61
N GLU A 89 -1.65 32.96 34.15
CA GLU A 89 -2.98 33.19 34.73
C GLU A 89 -3.20 32.39 36.06
N LYS A 90 -2.22 31.61 36.49
CA LYS A 90 -2.28 30.72 37.68
C LYS A 90 -3.38 29.66 37.62
N LYS A 91 -3.82 29.29 36.42
CA LYS A 91 -4.74 28.18 36.19
C LYS A 91 -4.03 26.83 36.21
N ILE A 92 -2.75 26.83 35.87
CA ILE A 92 -1.86 25.68 35.99
C ILE A 92 -0.72 26.09 36.93
N GLU A 93 -0.58 25.40 38.04
CA GLU A 93 0.47 25.59 39.00
C GLU A 93 1.54 24.50 38.92
N GLY A 94 2.70 24.75 39.52
CA GLY A 94 3.77 23.77 39.60
C GLY A 94 4.76 23.74 38.44
N ILE A 95 4.54 24.54 37.38
CA ILE A 95 5.48 24.69 36.26
C ILE A 95 6.34 25.92 36.48
N SER A 96 7.65 25.72 36.34
CA SER A 96 8.65 26.80 36.42
C SER A 96 8.97 27.40 35.07
N THR A 97 9.25 26.55 34.09
CA THR A 97 9.67 26.95 32.74
C THR A 97 9.15 25.94 31.70
N ILE A 98 8.88 26.43 30.51
CA ILE A 98 8.50 25.62 29.35
C ILE A 98 9.54 25.91 28.25
N ARG A 99 10.15 24.82 27.70
CA ARG A 99 11.12 24.94 26.62
C ARG A 99 10.78 23.96 25.50
N ASP A 100 10.95 24.41 24.27
CA ASP A 100 10.93 23.54 23.10
C ASP A 100 12.37 23.22 22.73
N GLU A 101 12.77 21.95 22.96
CA GLU A 101 14.08 21.40 22.67
C GLU A 101 14.03 20.44 21.49
N SER A 102 13.00 20.54 20.65
CA SER A 102 12.86 19.69 19.46
C SER A 102 13.96 19.96 18.45
N ASP A 103 14.51 18.88 17.88
CA ASP A 103 15.58 18.94 16.88
C ASP A 103 15.39 17.88 15.79
N ARG A 104 16.45 17.57 15.03
CA ARG A 104 16.44 16.53 13.97
C ARG A 104 16.18 15.13 14.50
N THR A 105 16.43 14.87 15.77
CA THR A 105 16.24 13.55 16.39
C THR A 105 14.81 13.32 16.81
N GLY A 106 14.01 14.36 16.95
CA GLY A 106 12.60 14.27 17.27
C GLY A 106 12.05 15.43 18.06
N MET A 107 10.79 15.27 18.44
CA MET A 107 10.08 16.24 19.28
C MET A 107 10.50 16.08 20.74
N ARG A 108 10.79 17.21 21.38
CA ARG A 108 11.10 17.26 22.80
C ARG A 108 10.61 18.59 23.39
N ILE A 109 9.55 18.55 24.14
CA ILE A 109 9.04 19.70 24.90
C ILE A 109 9.29 19.42 26.38
N VAL A 110 9.92 20.36 27.07
CA VAL A 110 10.31 20.23 28.48
C VAL A 110 9.48 21.17 29.32
N TYR A 111 8.71 20.61 30.26
CA TYR A 111 8.03 21.32 31.31
C TYR A 111 8.82 21.13 32.61
N GLU A 112 9.65 22.12 32.95
CA GLU A 112 10.43 22.14 34.22
C GLU A 112 9.51 22.44 35.38
N LEU A 113 9.51 21.61 36.41
CA LEU A 113 8.63 21.76 37.56
C LEU A 113 9.27 22.58 38.69
N LYS A 114 8.43 23.17 39.53
CA LYS A 114 8.85 23.77 40.80
C LYS A 114 9.21 22.67 41.81
N ARG A 115 10.04 22.98 42.80
CA ARG A 115 10.56 22.02 43.78
C ARG A 115 9.49 21.24 44.54
N ASP A 116 8.39 21.90 44.85
CA ASP A 116 7.25 21.41 45.64
C ASP A 116 6.14 20.80 44.79
N ALA A 117 6.30 20.78 43.48
CA ALA A 117 5.32 20.27 42.56
C ALA A 117 5.36 18.71 42.49
N VAL A 118 4.20 18.10 42.44
CA VAL A 118 4.06 16.65 42.23
C VAL A 118 3.85 16.38 40.73
N PRO A 119 4.80 15.71 40.04
CA PRO A 119 4.78 15.60 38.59
C PRO A 119 3.49 15.01 38.02
N ASN A 120 2.94 13.98 38.64
CA ASN A 120 1.69 13.37 38.20
C ASN A 120 0.48 14.30 38.33
N VAL A 121 0.44 15.15 39.34
CA VAL A 121 -0.65 16.14 39.55
C VAL A 121 -0.58 17.20 38.46
N VAL A 122 0.63 17.70 38.18
CA VAL A 122 0.85 18.67 37.12
C VAL A 122 0.51 18.10 35.75
N LEU A 123 0.94 16.87 35.46
CA LEU A 123 0.61 16.18 34.21
C LEU A 123 -0.90 16.01 34.02
N ASN A 124 -1.62 15.60 35.06
CA ASN A 124 -3.07 15.46 35.01
C ASN A 124 -3.77 16.81 34.77
N THR A 125 -3.23 17.89 35.36
CA THR A 125 -3.71 19.23 35.13
C THR A 125 -3.47 19.69 33.69
N LEU A 126 -2.29 19.36 33.12
CA LEU A 126 -1.98 19.60 31.73
C LEU A 126 -2.95 18.89 30.80
N TYR A 127 -3.26 17.60 31.06
CA TYR A 127 -4.26 16.87 30.26
C TYR A 127 -5.65 17.48 30.35
N LYS A 128 -6.01 18.07 31.48
CA LYS A 128 -7.34 18.66 31.68
C LYS A 128 -7.49 20.01 30.97
N PHE A 129 -6.47 20.85 30.97
CA PHE A 129 -6.56 22.23 30.52
C PHE A 129 -5.84 22.55 29.21
N THR A 130 -5.02 21.63 28.70
CA THR A 130 -4.25 21.86 27.48
C THR A 130 -4.53 20.77 26.41
N GLN A 131 -4.00 21.00 25.21
CA GLN A 131 -4.09 20.07 24.10
C GLN A 131 -3.13 18.85 24.21
N LEU A 132 -2.43 18.68 25.34
CA LEU A 132 -1.74 17.41 25.63
C LEU A 132 -2.72 16.23 25.74
N GLN A 133 -3.97 16.50 25.99
CA GLN A 133 -5.09 15.60 25.72
C GLN A 133 -6.03 16.28 24.74
N SER A 134 -6.35 15.59 23.65
CA SER A 134 -7.28 16.03 22.62
C SER A 134 -8.19 14.89 22.20
N SER A 135 -9.33 15.20 21.61
CA SER A 135 -10.21 14.19 21.06
C SER A 135 -10.22 14.30 19.53
N PHE A 136 -10.19 13.13 18.90
CA PHE A 136 -10.34 12.99 17.46
C PHE A 136 -11.71 12.35 17.16
N SER A 137 -12.51 13.03 16.34
CA SER A 137 -13.80 12.51 15.90
C SER A 137 -13.59 11.70 14.62
N VAL A 138 -13.71 10.39 14.75
CA VAL A 138 -13.63 9.47 13.62
C VAL A 138 -14.89 9.63 12.77
N ASN A 139 -14.71 9.70 11.46
CA ASN A 139 -15.77 9.74 10.47
C ASN A 139 -15.25 9.04 9.21
N ASN A 140 -15.43 7.72 9.15
CA ASN A 140 -14.89 6.88 8.10
C ASN A 140 -15.78 6.90 6.85
N ILE A 141 -15.65 7.97 6.06
CA ILE A 141 -16.31 8.08 4.77
C ILE A 141 -15.30 7.77 3.67
N ALA A 142 -15.67 6.87 2.78
CA ALA A 142 -14.87 6.54 1.58
C ALA A 142 -15.77 6.48 0.35
N LEU A 143 -15.15 6.56 -0.83
CA LEU A 143 -15.85 6.39 -2.10
C LEU A 143 -15.94 4.91 -2.44
N VAL A 144 -17.15 4.37 -2.44
CA VAL A 144 -17.45 3.00 -2.89
C VAL A 144 -18.16 3.12 -4.24
N LYS A 145 -17.50 2.62 -5.30
CA LYS A 145 -18.03 2.73 -6.68
C LYS A 145 -18.45 4.16 -7.07
N GLY A 146 -17.65 5.14 -6.62
CA GLY A 146 -17.86 6.56 -6.90
C GLY A 146 -18.90 7.27 -6.01
N ARG A 147 -19.45 6.60 -5.02
CA ARG A 147 -20.41 7.17 -4.05
C ARG A 147 -19.81 7.22 -2.65
N PRO A 148 -19.99 8.33 -1.92
CA PRO A 148 -19.54 8.40 -0.54
C PRO A 148 -20.40 7.51 0.37
N GLU A 149 -19.78 6.62 1.10
CA GLU A 149 -20.43 5.73 2.06
C GLU A 149 -19.71 5.77 3.41
N MET A 150 -20.49 5.65 4.49
CA MET A 150 -19.97 5.48 5.83
C MET A 150 -19.60 4.02 6.03
N LEU A 151 -18.34 3.75 6.37
CA LEU A 151 -17.80 2.39 6.46
C LEU A 151 -17.36 2.06 7.89
N ASN A 152 -17.76 0.91 8.38
CA ASN A 152 -17.19 0.32 9.60
C ASN A 152 -15.87 -0.41 9.28
N LEU A 153 -15.22 -1.00 10.28
CA LEU A 153 -13.94 -1.69 10.09
C LEU A 153 -14.04 -2.85 9.10
N LYS A 154 -15.09 -3.65 9.20
CA LYS A 154 -15.32 -4.80 8.31
C LYS A 154 -15.56 -4.35 6.88
N ASP A 155 -16.35 -3.30 6.68
CA ASP A 155 -16.63 -2.74 5.35
C ASP A 155 -15.37 -2.19 4.68
N LEU A 156 -14.51 -1.49 5.43
CA LEU A 156 -13.21 -0.99 4.93
C LEU A 156 -12.34 -2.14 4.42
N ILE A 157 -12.25 -3.24 5.20
CA ILE A 157 -11.47 -4.43 4.82
C ILE A 157 -12.12 -5.11 3.62
N HIS A 158 -13.43 -5.27 3.63
CA HIS A 158 -14.19 -5.87 2.53
C HIS A 158 -13.91 -5.16 1.20
N HIS A 159 -14.11 -3.86 1.14
CA HIS A 159 -13.91 -3.09 -0.09
C HIS A 159 -12.44 -3.05 -0.52
N PHE A 160 -11.50 -3.06 0.43
CA PHE A 160 -10.08 -3.20 0.11
C PHE A 160 -9.78 -4.55 -0.56
N VAL A 161 -10.30 -5.65 -0.01
CA VAL A 161 -10.11 -7.00 -0.56
C VAL A 161 -10.76 -7.13 -1.94
N GLU A 162 -11.99 -6.62 -2.11
CA GLU A 162 -12.65 -6.60 -3.42
C GLU A 162 -11.83 -5.85 -4.47
N HIS A 163 -11.35 -4.65 -4.12
CA HIS A 163 -10.52 -3.86 -5.02
C HIS A 163 -9.22 -4.59 -5.38
N ARG A 164 -8.54 -5.18 -4.40
CA ARG A 164 -7.34 -5.98 -4.65
C ARG A 164 -7.62 -7.17 -5.58
N HIS A 165 -8.72 -7.87 -5.37
CA HIS A 165 -9.14 -8.97 -6.21
C HIS A 165 -9.39 -8.53 -7.67
N GLU A 166 -10.07 -7.41 -7.88
CA GLU A 166 -10.24 -6.82 -9.23
C GLU A 166 -8.91 -6.44 -9.88
N VAL A 167 -7.98 -5.87 -9.12
CA VAL A 167 -6.65 -5.50 -9.62
C VAL A 167 -5.86 -6.75 -10.04
N VAL A 168 -5.90 -7.82 -9.25
CA VAL A 168 -5.25 -9.10 -9.57
C VAL A 168 -5.82 -9.67 -10.88
N ILE A 169 -7.14 -9.66 -11.04
CA ILE A 169 -7.80 -10.13 -12.29
C ILE A 169 -7.35 -9.29 -13.48
N ARG A 170 -7.43 -7.95 -13.39
CA ARG A 170 -7.06 -7.06 -14.49
C ARG A 170 -5.58 -7.20 -14.88
N ARG A 171 -4.71 -7.34 -13.88
CA ARG A 171 -3.29 -7.59 -14.11
C ARG A 171 -3.06 -8.92 -14.82
N ALA A 172 -3.66 -10.01 -14.31
CA ALA A 172 -3.54 -11.33 -14.91
C ALA A 172 -4.08 -11.37 -16.35
N GLN A 173 -5.18 -10.67 -16.64
CA GLN A 173 -5.71 -10.53 -18.00
C GLN A 173 -4.76 -9.75 -18.93
N TYR A 174 -4.14 -8.70 -18.43
CA TYR A 174 -3.17 -7.93 -19.19
C TYR A 174 -1.91 -8.77 -19.49
N ASP A 175 -1.37 -9.43 -18.48
CA ASP A 175 -0.17 -10.26 -18.60
C ASP A 175 -0.44 -11.47 -19.53
N LEU A 176 -1.62 -12.08 -19.43
CA LEU A 176 -2.05 -13.16 -20.34
C LEU A 176 -2.08 -12.68 -21.79
N ARG A 177 -2.72 -11.55 -22.07
CA ARG A 177 -2.76 -11.02 -23.44
C ARG A 177 -1.37 -10.75 -23.98
N LYS A 178 -0.48 -10.17 -23.17
CA LYS A 178 0.91 -9.89 -23.55
C LYS A 178 1.71 -11.17 -23.78
N ALA A 179 1.52 -12.17 -22.96
CA ALA A 179 2.14 -13.47 -23.12
C ALA A 179 1.63 -14.18 -24.39
N GLU A 180 0.33 -14.15 -24.67
CA GLU A 180 -0.25 -14.73 -25.89
C GLU A 180 0.23 -14.01 -27.15
N GLU A 181 0.30 -12.67 -27.15
CA GLU A 181 0.87 -11.87 -28.24
C GLU A 181 2.33 -12.28 -28.51
N ARG A 182 3.13 -12.45 -27.47
CA ARG A 182 4.54 -12.84 -27.61
C ARG A 182 4.69 -14.29 -28.06
N ALA A 183 3.92 -15.22 -27.48
CA ALA A 183 3.90 -16.62 -27.88
C ALA A 183 3.55 -16.79 -29.36
N HIS A 184 2.57 -16.03 -29.84
CA HIS A 184 2.16 -16.05 -31.24
C HIS A 184 3.30 -15.64 -32.18
N ILE A 185 4.07 -14.62 -31.84
CA ILE A 185 5.25 -14.20 -32.62
C ILE A 185 6.34 -15.28 -32.56
N LEU A 186 6.64 -15.84 -31.40
CA LEU A 186 7.64 -16.89 -31.22
C LEU A 186 7.28 -18.15 -31.99
N GLU A 187 6.02 -18.55 -32.01
CA GLU A 187 5.53 -19.66 -32.80
C GLU A 187 5.84 -19.48 -34.30
N GLY A 188 5.60 -18.30 -34.84
CA GLY A 188 5.97 -17.95 -36.20
C GLY A 188 7.47 -18.00 -36.45
N LEU A 189 8.29 -17.51 -35.54
CA LEU A 189 9.75 -17.55 -35.63
C LEU A 189 10.29 -18.98 -35.54
N ILE A 190 9.70 -19.84 -34.74
CA ILE A 190 10.05 -21.26 -34.64
C ILE A 190 9.70 -21.97 -35.93
N ILE A 191 8.52 -21.75 -36.52
CA ILE A 191 8.14 -22.31 -37.83
C ILE A 191 9.16 -21.88 -38.90
N ALA A 192 9.57 -20.59 -38.90
CA ALA A 192 10.58 -20.11 -39.83
C ALA A 192 11.95 -20.77 -39.62
N SER A 193 12.34 -20.95 -38.35
CA SER A 193 13.59 -21.59 -37.96
C SER A 193 13.65 -23.05 -38.44
N ASP A 194 12.55 -23.81 -38.34
CA ASP A 194 12.45 -25.21 -38.76
C ASP A 194 12.44 -25.35 -40.30
N ASN A 195 12.11 -24.26 -41.01
CA ASN A 195 12.04 -24.26 -42.48
C ASN A 195 12.95 -23.16 -43.07
N ILE A 196 14.10 -22.91 -42.45
CA ILE A 196 14.92 -21.72 -42.74
C ILE A 196 15.38 -21.60 -44.18
N ASP A 197 15.75 -22.71 -44.82
CA ASP A 197 16.20 -22.70 -46.22
C ASP A 197 15.08 -22.31 -47.19
N GLU A 198 13.85 -22.75 -46.93
CA GLU A 198 12.68 -22.40 -47.73
C GLU A 198 12.30 -20.89 -47.48
N VAL A 199 12.35 -20.44 -46.23
CA VAL A 199 12.10 -19.07 -45.85
C VAL A 199 13.10 -18.11 -46.55
N ILE A 200 14.40 -18.43 -46.55
CA ILE A 200 15.43 -17.66 -47.23
C ILE A 200 15.18 -17.64 -48.74
N LYS A 201 14.81 -18.75 -49.33
CA LYS A 201 14.49 -18.84 -50.78
C LYS A 201 13.30 -17.96 -51.14
N ILE A 202 12.25 -17.94 -50.33
CA ILE A 202 11.06 -17.13 -50.55
C ILE A 202 11.43 -15.63 -50.43
N ILE A 203 12.16 -15.25 -49.39
CA ILE A 203 12.55 -13.84 -49.18
C ILE A 203 13.44 -13.34 -50.31
N ARG A 204 14.46 -14.11 -50.71
CA ARG A 204 15.37 -13.75 -51.81
C ARG A 204 14.69 -13.75 -53.19
N GLY A 205 13.66 -14.54 -53.38
CA GLY A 205 12.87 -14.61 -54.63
C GLY A 205 11.73 -13.57 -54.67
N SER A 206 11.55 -12.77 -53.68
CA SER A 206 10.52 -11.72 -53.61
C SER A 206 11.09 -10.37 -54.03
N LYS A 207 10.27 -9.54 -54.65
CA LYS A 207 10.62 -8.22 -55.14
C LYS A 207 10.86 -7.20 -54.02
N ASP A 208 10.05 -7.32 -52.98
CA ASP A 208 10.09 -6.46 -51.80
C ASP A 208 9.61 -7.22 -50.54
N GLY A 209 9.64 -6.53 -49.39
CA GLY A 209 9.22 -7.13 -48.11
C GLY A 209 7.73 -7.42 -48.04
N GLU A 210 6.88 -6.72 -48.80
CA GLU A 210 5.43 -7.00 -48.78
C GLU A 210 5.11 -8.29 -49.56
N GLU A 211 5.72 -8.49 -50.70
CA GLU A 211 5.60 -9.74 -51.44
C GLU A 211 6.17 -10.92 -50.66
N ALA A 212 7.30 -10.74 -49.95
CA ALA A 212 7.88 -11.77 -49.09
C ALA A 212 6.91 -12.16 -47.98
N ARG A 213 6.29 -11.19 -47.27
CA ARG A 213 5.28 -11.46 -46.25
C ARG A 213 4.09 -12.22 -46.82
N ALA A 214 3.52 -11.77 -47.94
CA ALA A 214 2.38 -12.43 -48.53
C ALA A 214 2.66 -13.91 -48.88
N LYS A 215 3.83 -14.21 -49.47
CA LYS A 215 4.25 -15.55 -49.78
C LYS A 215 4.49 -16.44 -48.54
N LEU A 216 5.06 -15.86 -47.47
CA LEU A 216 5.26 -16.56 -46.18
C LEU A 216 3.91 -16.88 -45.53
N ILE A 217 2.96 -15.97 -45.53
CA ILE A 217 1.59 -16.17 -44.99
C ILE A 217 0.91 -17.33 -45.77
N GLU A 218 0.94 -17.28 -47.06
CA GLU A 218 0.33 -18.32 -47.91
C GLU A 218 0.95 -19.72 -47.68
N ARG A 219 2.29 -19.78 -47.65
CA ARG A 219 3.04 -21.04 -47.59
C ARG A 219 2.95 -21.69 -46.21
N PHE A 220 3.10 -20.95 -45.12
CA PHE A 220 3.18 -21.47 -43.78
C PHE A 220 1.92 -21.21 -42.92
N LYS A 221 0.88 -20.60 -43.50
CA LYS A 221 -0.37 -20.25 -42.83
C LYS A 221 -0.15 -19.36 -41.63
N LEU A 222 0.77 -18.40 -41.76
CA LEU A 222 1.14 -17.44 -40.73
C LEU A 222 0.16 -16.25 -40.67
N SER A 223 0.14 -15.56 -39.54
CA SER A 223 -0.49 -14.25 -39.45
C SER A 223 0.44 -13.17 -40.02
N GLU A 224 -0.14 -11.99 -40.30
CA GLU A 224 0.63 -10.81 -40.73
C GLU A 224 1.73 -10.44 -39.73
N LEU A 225 1.43 -10.50 -38.44
CA LEU A 225 2.40 -10.22 -37.36
C LEU A 225 3.56 -11.22 -37.34
N GLN A 226 3.28 -12.49 -37.53
CA GLN A 226 4.30 -13.52 -37.61
C GLN A 226 5.18 -13.36 -38.85
N ALA A 227 4.58 -13.14 -40.02
CA ALA A 227 5.31 -12.95 -41.26
C ALA A 227 6.19 -11.68 -41.22
N ARG A 228 5.69 -10.62 -40.62
CA ARG A 228 6.46 -9.40 -40.39
C ARG A 228 7.67 -9.66 -39.52
N ALA A 229 7.49 -10.33 -38.40
CA ALA A 229 8.59 -10.68 -37.49
C ALA A 229 9.66 -11.53 -38.16
N ILE A 230 9.27 -12.43 -39.10
CA ILE A 230 10.20 -13.26 -39.88
C ILE A 230 11.01 -12.41 -40.87
N VAL A 231 10.37 -11.51 -41.57
CA VAL A 231 11.06 -10.64 -42.56
C VAL A 231 12.00 -9.64 -41.86
N GLU A 232 11.65 -9.16 -40.67
CA GLU A 232 12.46 -8.27 -39.86
C GLU A 232 13.55 -8.99 -39.02
N MET A 233 13.64 -10.32 -39.12
CA MET A 233 14.59 -11.14 -38.35
C MET A 233 16.04 -10.87 -38.76
N ARG A 234 16.92 -10.71 -37.78
CA ARG A 234 18.35 -10.49 -38.03
C ARG A 234 19.07 -11.81 -38.32
N LEU A 235 20.05 -11.78 -39.20
CA LEU A 235 20.87 -12.98 -39.54
C LEU A 235 21.45 -13.69 -38.34
N ARG A 236 21.82 -12.95 -37.28
CA ARG A 236 22.35 -13.53 -36.03
C ARG A 236 21.35 -14.49 -35.37
N GLN A 237 20.06 -14.26 -35.53
CA GLN A 237 19.01 -15.08 -34.94
C GLN A 237 18.87 -16.46 -35.60
N LEU A 238 19.57 -16.68 -36.74
CA LEU A 238 19.62 -17.96 -37.44
C LEU A 238 20.64 -18.95 -36.88
N THR A 239 21.47 -18.51 -35.90
CA THR A 239 22.42 -19.42 -35.24
C THR A 239 21.72 -20.43 -34.36
N GLY A 240 22.26 -21.66 -34.25
CA GLY A 240 21.66 -22.73 -33.44
C GLY A 240 21.43 -22.29 -31.99
N LEU A 241 22.39 -21.56 -31.39
CA LEU A 241 22.26 -21.07 -30.02
C LEU A 241 21.06 -20.10 -29.84
N GLU A 242 20.81 -19.22 -30.80
CA GLU A 242 19.67 -18.28 -30.75
C GLU A 242 18.34 -19.01 -31.00
N GLN A 243 18.33 -20.06 -31.83
CA GLN A 243 17.15 -20.91 -32.03
C GLN A 243 16.76 -21.68 -30.77
N ASP A 244 17.74 -22.22 -30.03
CA ASP A 244 17.49 -22.86 -28.75
C ASP A 244 16.92 -21.87 -27.72
N LYS A 245 17.39 -20.63 -27.72
CA LYS A 245 16.81 -19.56 -26.85
C LYS A 245 15.37 -19.24 -27.22
N LEU A 246 15.02 -19.18 -28.50
CA LEU A 246 13.63 -18.94 -28.94
C LEU A 246 12.69 -20.05 -28.44
N ARG A 247 13.10 -21.30 -28.52
CA ARG A 247 12.33 -22.44 -28.02
C ARG A 247 12.20 -22.41 -26.51
N ALA A 248 13.28 -22.13 -25.78
CA ALA A 248 13.26 -22.00 -24.33
C ALA A 248 12.32 -20.85 -23.89
N GLU A 249 12.39 -19.68 -24.55
CA GLU A 249 11.49 -18.55 -24.29
C GLU A 249 10.02 -18.95 -24.56
N TYR A 250 9.75 -19.66 -25.65
CA TYR A 250 8.40 -20.13 -25.96
C TYR A 250 7.84 -21.05 -24.88
N ASP A 251 8.65 -22.02 -24.43
CA ASP A 251 8.25 -22.97 -23.38
C ASP A 251 7.96 -22.26 -22.05
N GLU A 252 8.78 -21.26 -21.68
CA GLU A 252 8.56 -20.44 -20.48
C GLU A 252 7.26 -19.64 -20.58
N ILE A 253 7.02 -19.01 -21.73
CA ILE A 253 5.79 -18.22 -21.96
C ILE A 253 4.56 -19.13 -21.94
N MET A 254 4.63 -20.33 -22.52
CA MET A 254 3.51 -21.27 -22.49
C MET A 254 3.19 -21.74 -21.06
N LYS A 255 4.19 -21.92 -20.20
CA LYS A 255 3.98 -22.20 -18.78
C LYS A 255 3.32 -21.02 -18.09
N LEU A 256 3.78 -19.79 -18.38
CA LEU A 256 3.17 -18.58 -17.85
C LEU A 256 1.70 -18.43 -18.28
N ILE A 257 1.39 -18.65 -19.55
CA ILE A 257 0.02 -18.63 -20.09
C ILE A 257 -0.87 -19.62 -19.35
N THR A 258 -0.39 -20.86 -19.17
CA THR A 258 -1.12 -21.88 -18.42
C THR A 258 -1.41 -21.45 -17.00
N HIS A 259 -0.40 -20.98 -16.29
CA HIS A 259 -0.55 -20.46 -14.92
C HIS A 259 -1.53 -19.29 -14.83
N LEU A 260 -1.45 -18.33 -15.76
CA LEU A 260 -2.37 -17.16 -15.76
C LEU A 260 -3.82 -17.58 -16.06
N LYS A 261 -4.03 -18.56 -16.95
CA LYS A 261 -5.36 -19.12 -17.22
C LYS A 261 -5.93 -19.86 -16.00
N GLU A 262 -5.12 -20.63 -15.29
CA GLU A 262 -5.51 -21.28 -14.04
C GLU A 262 -5.85 -20.25 -12.96
N LEU A 263 -5.04 -19.21 -12.80
CA LEU A 263 -5.28 -18.09 -11.86
C LEU A 263 -6.59 -17.39 -12.15
N LEU A 264 -6.88 -17.09 -13.42
CA LEU A 264 -8.13 -16.45 -13.84
C LEU A 264 -9.35 -17.35 -13.64
N ALA A 265 -9.19 -18.67 -13.78
CA ALA A 265 -10.27 -19.63 -13.59
C ALA A 265 -10.61 -19.91 -12.12
N SER A 266 -9.62 -19.82 -11.20
CA SER A 266 -9.80 -20.18 -9.79
C SER A 266 -9.81 -18.97 -8.87
N LYS A 267 -10.95 -18.77 -8.17
CA LYS A 267 -11.04 -17.75 -7.13
C LYS A 267 -10.11 -18.04 -5.95
N GLU A 268 -9.95 -19.32 -5.61
CA GLU A 268 -9.09 -19.77 -4.51
C GLU A 268 -7.62 -19.39 -4.75
N LEU A 269 -7.10 -19.65 -5.96
CA LEU A 269 -5.75 -19.25 -6.34
C LEU A 269 -5.58 -17.72 -6.29
N ARG A 270 -6.58 -16.96 -6.74
CA ARG A 270 -6.51 -15.48 -6.69
C ARG A 270 -6.49 -14.93 -5.26
N MET A 271 -7.08 -15.65 -4.30
CA MET A 271 -7.06 -15.25 -2.88
C MET A 271 -5.74 -15.58 -2.17
N GLN A 272 -4.87 -16.40 -2.78
CA GLN A 272 -3.53 -16.71 -2.27
C GLN A 272 -2.48 -15.68 -2.72
N VAL A 273 -2.77 -14.88 -3.74
CA VAL A 273 -1.92 -13.81 -4.29
C VAL A 273 -2.09 -12.51 -3.51
#